data_cd6eda9ff8fe1e4708f547e982f5d9cc
#
_entry.id   cd6eda9ff8fe1e4708f547e982f5d9cc
#
_cell.length_a   1.000
_cell.length_b   1.000
_cell.length_c   1.000
_cell.angle_alpha   90.00
_cell.angle_beta   90.00
_cell.angle_gamma   90.00
#
_symmetry.space_group_name_H-M   'P 1'
#
loop_
_entity.id
_entity.type
_entity.pdbx_description
1 polymer ?
#
loop_
_entity_poly.entity_id
_entity_poly.type
_entity_poly.pdbx_seq_one_letter_code
_entity_poly.pdbx_strand_id
1 'polypeptide(L)'
;MKPIARTNDLVIKRDTGELFIEDILNHNLIHLNPTSAYVWEKCDGNKDTLEIAAEMGSELGVSVSENVILQALNRLQGVMLLETIQ
;
A
#
# COMPACT_ATOMS: atom_id res chain seq x y z
N MET A 1 0.95 -5.40 14.06
CA MET A 1 0.76 -6.12 12.80
C MET A 1 1.66 -5.52 11.74
N LYS A 2 2.33 -6.35 10.99
CA LYS A 2 3.23 -5.89 9.92
C LYS A 2 2.69 -6.35 8.58
N PRO A 3 2.01 -5.47 7.84
CA PRO A 3 1.34 -5.86 6.61
C PRO A 3 2.32 -6.26 5.50
N ILE A 4 1.88 -7.18 4.66
CA ILE A 4 2.65 -7.70 3.54
C ILE A 4 1.88 -7.45 2.25
N ALA A 5 2.51 -6.77 1.30
CA ALA A 5 1.92 -6.53 -0.01
C ALA A 5 1.85 -7.83 -0.81
N ARG A 6 0.72 -8.05 -1.45
CA ARG A 6 0.60 -9.10 -2.45
C ARG A 6 1.27 -8.61 -3.73
N THR A 7 2.14 -9.42 -4.32
CA THR A 7 2.91 -9.01 -5.51
C THR A 7 2.78 -9.98 -6.68
N ASN A 8 2.22 -11.17 -6.46
CA ASN A 8 2.08 -12.16 -7.54
C ASN A 8 0.81 -11.93 -8.35
N ASP A 9 0.86 -12.29 -9.62
CA ASP A 9 -0.25 -12.17 -10.58
C ASP A 9 -0.74 -10.73 -10.76
N LEU A 10 0.18 -9.77 -10.73
CA LEU A 10 -0.09 -8.37 -10.93
C LEU A 10 0.78 -7.80 -12.04
N VAL A 11 0.19 -6.96 -12.88
CA VAL A 11 0.93 -6.11 -13.82
C VAL A 11 0.85 -4.69 -13.30
N ILE A 12 1.99 -4.07 -13.05
CA ILE A 12 2.06 -2.78 -12.38
C ILE A 12 2.65 -1.73 -13.31
N LYS A 13 1.93 -0.63 -13.49
CA LYS A 13 2.42 0.56 -14.19
C LYS A 13 2.48 1.72 -13.22
N ARG A 14 3.59 2.45 -13.26
CA ARG A 14 3.82 3.59 -12.40
C ARG A 14 3.74 4.87 -13.22
N ASP A 15 2.98 5.86 -12.74
CA ASP A 15 2.85 7.15 -13.41
C ASP A 15 2.74 8.26 -12.36
N THR A 16 3.76 9.09 -12.26
CA THR A 16 3.83 10.27 -11.36
C THR A 16 3.41 9.96 -9.91
N GLY A 17 3.93 8.88 -9.33
CA GLY A 17 3.64 8.48 -7.96
C GLY A 17 2.37 7.65 -7.81
N GLU A 18 1.55 7.59 -8.84
CA GLU A 18 0.36 6.73 -8.86
C GLU A 18 0.71 5.36 -9.41
N LEU A 19 -0.06 4.35 -9.01
CA LEU A 19 0.08 3.00 -9.53
C LEU A 19 -1.21 2.57 -10.21
N PHE A 20 -1.06 1.98 -11.38
CA PHE A 20 -2.13 1.34 -12.13
C PHE A 20 -1.82 -0.15 -12.17
N ILE A 21 -2.65 -0.95 -11.52
CA ILE A 21 -2.39 -2.36 -11.29
C ILE A 21 -3.47 -3.18 -11.99
N GLU A 22 -3.04 -4.11 -12.83
CA GLU A 22 -3.93 -5.12 -13.37
C GLU A 22 -3.76 -6.38 -12.52
N ASP A 23 -4.82 -6.77 -11.82
CA ASP A 23 -4.87 -8.00 -11.04
C ASP A 23 -5.36 -9.11 -11.95
N ILE A 24 -4.43 -9.91 -12.44
CA ILE A 24 -4.72 -10.96 -13.42
C ILE A 24 -5.56 -12.06 -12.78
N LEU A 25 -5.27 -12.37 -11.52
CA LEU A 25 -5.97 -13.45 -10.81
C LEU A 25 -7.45 -13.13 -10.60
N ASN A 26 -7.77 -11.91 -10.22
CA ASN A 26 -9.13 -11.49 -9.90
C ASN A 26 -9.80 -10.69 -11.01
N HIS A 27 -9.12 -10.48 -12.14
CA HIS A 27 -9.63 -9.74 -13.30
C HIS A 27 -10.06 -8.31 -12.96
N ASN A 28 -9.25 -7.62 -12.16
CA ASN A 28 -9.54 -6.25 -11.72
C ASN A 28 -8.48 -5.27 -12.22
N LEU A 29 -8.93 -4.05 -12.51
CA LEU A 29 -8.04 -2.93 -12.72
C LEU A 29 -8.12 -2.04 -11.48
N ILE A 30 -6.97 -1.76 -10.88
CA ILE A 30 -6.89 -1.05 -9.61
C ILE A 30 -6.02 0.18 -9.80
N HIS A 31 -6.50 1.33 -9.33
CA HIS A 31 -5.74 2.57 -9.31
C HIS A 31 -5.42 2.92 -7.87
N LEU A 32 -4.15 3.15 -7.57
CA LEU A 32 -3.71 3.62 -6.27
C LEU A 32 -3.22 5.06 -6.41
N ASN A 33 -3.79 5.96 -5.59
CA ASN A 33 -3.28 7.32 -5.49
C ASN A 33 -1.89 7.31 -4.83
N PRO A 34 -1.14 8.43 -4.83
CA PRO A 34 0.21 8.44 -4.29
C PRO A 34 0.32 7.96 -2.85
N THR A 35 -0.64 8.29 -1.99
CA THR A 35 -0.62 7.85 -0.59
C THR A 35 -0.76 6.33 -0.48
N SER A 36 -1.77 5.75 -1.14
CA SER A 36 -1.98 4.30 -1.11
C SER A 36 -0.84 3.56 -1.79
N ALA A 37 -0.31 4.10 -2.88
CA ALA A 37 0.85 3.52 -3.57
C ALA A 37 2.07 3.47 -2.66
N TYR A 38 2.35 4.56 -1.94
CA TYR A 38 3.45 4.63 -0.98
C TYR A 38 3.29 3.57 0.10
N VAL A 39 2.12 3.51 0.70
CA VAL A 39 1.85 2.54 1.79
C VAL A 39 2.00 1.11 1.27
N TRP A 40 1.46 0.81 0.10
CA TRP A 40 1.55 -0.53 -0.48
C TRP A 40 3.01 -0.94 -0.69
N GLU A 41 3.84 -0.04 -1.20
CA GLU A 41 5.25 -0.32 -1.43
C GLU A 41 6.04 -0.54 -0.14
N LYS A 42 5.58 -0.01 0.98
CA LYS A 42 6.23 -0.20 2.29
C LYS A 42 5.77 -1.44 3.03
N CYS A 43 4.78 -2.15 2.51
CA CYS A 43 4.25 -3.36 3.15
C CYS A 43 5.12 -4.57 2.82
N ASP A 44 6.24 -4.69 3.50
CA ASP A 44 7.22 -5.76 3.27
C ASP A 44 7.22 -6.84 4.38
N GLY A 45 6.31 -6.72 5.34
CA GLY A 45 6.23 -7.66 6.46
C GLY A 45 7.17 -7.32 7.61
N ASN A 46 7.98 -6.27 7.49
CA ASN A 46 8.96 -5.87 8.50
C ASN A 46 8.64 -4.56 9.19
N LYS A 47 7.63 -3.84 8.74
CA LYS A 47 7.23 -2.54 9.29
C LYS A 47 5.79 -2.56 9.77
N ASP A 48 5.56 -2.01 10.94
CA ASP A 48 4.20 -1.80 11.42
C ASP A 48 3.66 -0.46 10.94
N THR A 49 2.40 -0.18 11.29
CA THR A 49 1.72 1.04 10.82
C THR A 49 2.38 2.32 11.33
N LEU A 50 2.90 2.30 12.55
CA LEU A 50 3.60 3.47 13.12
C LEU A 50 4.92 3.74 12.39
N GLU A 51 5.65 2.68 12.05
CA GLU A 51 6.90 2.82 11.32
C GLU A 51 6.67 3.36 9.91
N ILE A 52 5.63 2.89 9.23
CA ILE A 52 5.28 3.38 7.89
C ILE A 52 4.89 4.86 7.97
N ALA A 53 4.10 5.25 8.98
CA ALA A 53 3.71 6.64 9.18
C ALA A 53 4.93 7.53 9.44
N ALA A 54 5.86 7.06 10.25
CA ALA A 54 7.07 7.81 10.56
C ALA A 54 7.95 8.01 9.33
N GLU A 55 8.13 6.97 8.51
CA GLU A 55 8.90 7.08 7.26
C GLU A 55 8.24 8.05 6.28
N MET A 56 6.92 7.95 6.11
CA MET A 56 6.20 8.83 5.21
C MET A 56 6.31 10.28 5.65
N GLY A 57 6.16 10.55 6.95
CA GLY A 57 6.30 11.89 7.50
C GLY A 57 7.70 12.45 7.29
N SER A 58 8.72 11.62 7.51
CA SER A 58 10.11 12.02 7.31
C SER A 58 10.39 12.37 5.84
N GLU A 59 9.91 11.58 4.90
CA GLU A 59 10.13 11.82 3.48
C GLU A 59 9.38 13.05 2.98
N LEU A 60 8.17 13.31 3.49
CA LEU A 60 7.37 14.45 3.09
C LEU A 60 7.65 15.72 3.89
N GLY A 61 8.40 15.61 4.98
CA GLY A 61 8.67 16.74 5.85
C GLY A 61 7.46 17.22 6.65
N VAL A 62 6.51 16.34 6.92
CA VAL A 62 5.29 16.66 7.65
C VAL A 62 5.00 15.57 8.67
N SER A 63 4.05 15.85 9.57
CA SER A 63 3.59 14.84 10.52
C SER A 63 2.47 14.02 9.88
N VAL A 64 2.64 12.69 9.84
CA VAL A 64 1.65 11.77 9.28
C VAL A 64 1.10 10.92 10.42
N SER A 65 -0.22 10.92 10.60
CA SER A 65 -0.84 10.12 11.66
C SER A 65 -0.95 8.66 11.23
N GLU A 66 -0.97 7.76 12.21
CA GLU A 66 -1.19 6.34 11.97
C GLU A 66 -2.52 6.09 11.26
N ASN A 67 -3.53 6.93 11.51
CA ASN A 67 -4.85 6.76 10.91
C ASN A 67 -4.81 6.85 9.38
N VAL A 68 -3.93 7.69 8.82
CA VAL A 68 -3.74 7.78 7.37
C VAL A 68 -3.30 6.43 6.82
N ILE A 69 -2.36 5.77 7.51
CA ILE A 69 -1.85 4.47 7.11
C ILE A 69 -2.93 3.39 7.25
N LEU A 70 -3.68 3.42 8.36
CA LEU A 70 -4.76 2.45 8.58
C LEU A 70 -5.85 2.54 7.53
N GLN A 71 -6.21 3.75 7.10
CA GLN A 71 -7.19 3.94 6.03
C GLN A 71 -6.67 3.40 4.71
N ALA A 72 -5.40 3.66 4.40
CA ALA A 72 -4.77 3.14 3.19
C ALA A 72 -4.73 1.61 3.20
N LEU A 73 -4.36 1.00 4.32
CA LEU A 73 -4.33 -0.46 4.46
C LEU A 73 -5.72 -1.06 4.31
N ASN A 74 -6.74 -0.41 4.86
CA ASN A 74 -8.11 -0.89 4.72
C ASN A 74 -8.55 -0.92 3.25
N ARG A 75 -8.21 0.13 2.50
CA ARG A 75 -8.49 0.17 1.07
C ARG A 75 -7.72 -0.92 0.32
N LEU A 76 -6.44 -1.10 0.62
CA LEU A 76 -5.60 -2.11 -0.03
C LEU A 76 -6.14 -3.52 0.24
N GLN A 77 -6.58 -3.78 1.45
CA GLN A 77 -7.18 -5.06 1.79
C GLN A 77 -8.50 -5.27 1.03
N GLY A 78 -9.30 -4.22 0.89
CA GLY A 78 -10.56 -4.29 0.16
C GLY A 78 -10.41 -4.60 -1.32
N VAL A 79 -9.26 -4.25 -1.93
CA VAL A 79 -8.96 -4.58 -3.32
C VAL A 79 -7.99 -5.75 -3.46
N MET A 80 -7.77 -6.50 -2.40
CA MET A 80 -6.96 -7.74 -2.37
C MET A 80 -5.49 -7.53 -2.73
N LEU A 81 -4.93 -6.39 -2.34
CA LEU A 81 -3.51 -6.09 -2.58
C LEU A 81 -2.61 -6.37 -1.37
N LEU A 82 -3.16 -6.91 -0.30
CA LEU A 82 -2.39 -7.36 0.85
C LEU A 82 -2.50 -8.87 0.99
N GLU A 83 -1.43 -9.51 1.46
CA GLU A 83 -1.48 -10.92 1.78
C GLU A 83 -2.33 -11.13 3.02
N THR A 84 -3.07 -12.22 3.04
CA THR A 84 -3.88 -12.60 4.19
C THR A 84 -2.97 -13.12 5.29
N ILE A 85 -3.06 -12.51 6.47
CA ILE A 85 -2.33 -12.97 7.66
C ILE A 85 -3.26 -13.87 8.45
N GLN A 86 -2.79 -15.05 8.72
CA GLN A 86 -3.56 -16.03 9.49
C GLN A 86 -2.98 -16.22 10.87
#